data_bb65176252b292fae00ce7fc9607df14
#
_entry.id   bb65176252b292fae00ce7fc9607df14
#
_cell.length_a   1.000
_cell.length_b   1.000
_cell.length_c   1.000
_cell.angle_alpha   90.00
_cell.angle_beta   90.00
_cell.angle_gamma   90.00
#
_symmetry.space_group_name_H-M   'P 1'
#
loop_
_entity.id
_entity.type
_entity.pdbx_description
1 polymer ?
#
loop_
_entity_poly.entity_id
_entity_poly.type
_entity_poly.pdbx_seq_one_letter_code
_entity_poly.pdbx_strand_id
1 'polypeptide(L)'
;MRITKLIVLLVVAALSISIALPAFAADGAATYKAKCAACHGPEGQGKVGPALKGSALSVDQITDLLAKGDEAKKAPHKKAISGVAGDDAKAVAEYVKSLK
;
A
#
# COMPACT_ATOMS: atom_id res chain seq x y z
N MET A 1 -18.10 4.95 46.77
CA MET A 1 -17.45 6.15 46.18
C MET A 1 -16.08 5.89 45.63
N ARG A 2 -15.18 5.26 46.36
CA ARG A 2 -13.81 4.98 45.87
C ARG A 2 -13.78 4.00 44.72
N ILE A 3 -14.61 2.97 44.76
CA ILE A 3 -14.71 1.93 43.73
C ILE A 3 -15.26 2.51 42.41
N THR A 4 -16.25 3.41 42.51
CA THR A 4 -16.85 4.06 41.35
C THR A 4 -15.85 4.94 40.59
N LYS A 5 -15.00 5.65 41.32
CA LYS A 5 -13.94 6.46 40.73
C LYS A 5 -12.87 5.60 40.03
N LEU A 6 -12.52 4.46 40.62
CA LEU A 6 -11.58 3.51 40.04
C LEU A 6 -12.13 2.87 38.76
N ILE A 7 -13.41 2.52 38.73
CA ILE A 7 -14.06 1.95 37.55
C ILE A 7 -14.10 2.98 36.41
N VAL A 8 -14.43 4.23 36.71
CA VAL A 8 -14.46 5.32 35.72
C VAL A 8 -13.06 5.54 35.14
N LEU A 9 -12.01 5.53 35.96
CA LEU A 9 -10.63 5.70 35.52
C LEU A 9 -10.19 4.52 34.62
N LEU A 10 -10.56 3.29 34.94
CA LEU A 10 -10.25 2.12 34.14
C LEU A 10 -10.96 2.14 32.78
N VAL A 11 -12.22 2.59 32.73
CA VAL A 11 -12.98 2.71 31.49
C VAL A 11 -12.37 3.81 30.60
N VAL A 12 -11.99 4.93 31.17
CA VAL A 12 -11.33 6.02 30.41
C VAL A 12 -9.98 5.57 29.87
N ALA A 13 -9.18 4.82 30.64
CA ALA A 13 -7.91 4.28 30.18
C ALA A 13 -8.09 3.25 29.04
N ALA A 14 -9.10 2.41 29.11
CA ALA A 14 -9.41 1.43 28.05
C ALA A 14 -9.85 2.12 26.75
N LEU A 15 -10.65 3.18 26.85
CA LEU A 15 -11.07 3.99 25.70
C LEU A 15 -9.89 4.72 25.05
N SER A 16 -8.91 5.16 25.84
CA SER A 16 -7.72 5.86 25.32
C SER A 16 -6.82 4.93 24.52
N ILE A 17 -6.77 3.64 24.84
CA ILE A 17 -5.97 2.64 24.12
C ILE A 17 -6.56 2.29 22.76
N SER A 18 -7.90 2.34 22.62
CA SER A 18 -8.56 2.00 21.36
C SER A 18 -8.42 3.09 20.28
N ILE A 19 -7.88 4.25 20.58
CA ILE A 19 -7.64 5.34 19.62
C ILE A 19 -6.22 5.27 19.02
N ALA A 20 -5.34 4.42 19.53
CA ALA A 20 -4.01 4.21 18.98
C ALA A 20 -4.09 3.36 17.71
N LEU A 21 -4.66 3.91 16.65
CA LEU A 21 -4.61 3.30 15.34
C LEU A 21 -3.22 3.46 14.74
N PRO A 22 -2.68 2.42 14.05
CA PRO A 22 -1.41 2.56 13.36
C PRO A 22 -1.57 3.61 12.24
N ALA A 23 -1.10 4.81 12.51
CA ALA A 23 -1.10 5.90 11.53
C ALA A 23 -0.06 5.69 10.42
N PHE A 24 0.68 4.58 10.45
CA PHE A 24 1.83 4.31 9.58
C PHE A 24 1.65 3.11 8.67
N ALA A 25 0.43 2.61 8.52
CA ALA A 25 0.16 1.60 7.50
C ALA A 25 0.41 2.21 6.12
N ALA A 26 1.26 1.58 5.31
CA ALA A 26 1.52 2.01 3.96
C ALA A 26 0.20 2.06 3.18
N ASP A 27 -0.09 3.19 2.53
CA ASP A 27 -1.29 3.36 1.72
C ASP A 27 -0.97 3.04 0.26
N GLY A 28 -1.26 1.81 -0.16
CA GLY A 28 -1.03 1.34 -1.52
C GLY A 28 -1.78 2.14 -2.56
N ALA A 29 -3.02 2.54 -2.27
CA ALA A 29 -3.82 3.35 -3.18
C ALA A 29 -3.24 4.75 -3.39
N ALA A 30 -2.81 5.41 -2.33
CA ALA A 30 -2.20 6.73 -2.42
C ALA A 30 -0.85 6.69 -3.14
N THR A 31 -0.02 5.69 -2.84
CA THR A 31 1.26 5.49 -3.51
C THR A 31 1.06 5.18 -5.00
N TYR A 32 0.08 4.34 -5.33
CA TYR A 32 -0.28 4.05 -6.71
C TYR A 32 -0.67 5.32 -7.48
N LYS A 33 -1.52 6.14 -6.91
CA LYS A 33 -1.94 7.42 -7.54
C LYS A 33 -0.76 8.33 -7.80
N ALA A 34 0.18 8.40 -6.86
CA ALA A 34 1.32 9.29 -6.96
C ALA A 34 2.39 8.80 -7.95
N LYS A 35 2.60 7.49 -8.05
CA LYS A 35 3.76 6.91 -8.75
C LYS A 35 3.40 6.08 -9.98
N CYS A 36 2.20 5.54 -10.06
CA CYS A 36 1.86 4.52 -11.06
C CYS A 36 0.74 4.98 -12.01
N ALA A 37 -0.22 5.74 -11.53
CA ALA A 37 -1.42 6.08 -12.26
C ALA A 37 -1.16 6.90 -13.53
N ALA A 38 -0.10 7.70 -13.58
CA ALA A 38 0.25 8.50 -14.76
C ALA A 38 0.47 7.63 -16.01
N CYS A 39 1.01 6.42 -15.83
CA CYS A 39 1.27 5.48 -16.92
C CYS A 39 0.24 4.36 -17.01
N HIS A 40 -0.27 3.88 -15.89
CA HIS A 40 -1.16 2.72 -15.85
C HIS A 40 -2.64 3.07 -15.71
N GLY A 41 -2.95 4.35 -15.52
CA GLY A 41 -4.32 4.83 -15.32
C GLY A 41 -4.73 4.80 -13.83
N PRO A 42 -5.66 5.69 -13.42
CA PRO A 42 -6.09 5.77 -12.02
C PRO A 42 -6.71 4.48 -11.47
N GLU A 43 -7.27 3.65 -12.34
CA GLU A 43 -7.91 2.39 -11.98
C GLU A 43 -7.16 1.17 -12.51
N GLY A 44 -5.92 1.36 -12.99
CA GLY A 44 -5.12 0.29 -13.57
C GLY A 44 -5.60 -0.17 -14.94
N GLN A 45 -6.38 0.64 -15.64
CA GLN A 45 -6.95 0.30 -16.95
C GLN A 45 -5.93 0.38 -18.09
N GLY A 46 -4.78 0.98 -17.85
CA GLY A 46 -3.75 1.21 -18.87
C GLY A 46 -3.86 2.58 -19.52
N LYS A 47 -2.73 3.14 -19.85
CA LYS A 47 -2.57 4.38 -20.63
C LYS A 47 -1.30 4.26 -21.47
N VAL A 48 -0.23 4.95 -21.08
CA VAL A 48 1.11 4.78 -21.66
C VAL A 48 1.65 3.39 -21.34
N GLY A 49 1.47 2.95 -20.08
CA GLY A 49 1.78 1.60 -19.65
C GLY A 49 0.60 0.64 -19.84
N PRO A 50 0.86 -0.66 -19.77
CA PRO A 50 -0.21 -1.65 -19.92
C PRO A 50 -1.19 -1.64 -18.75
N ALA A 51 -2.37 -2.23 -18.98
CA ALA A 51 -3.35 -2.42 -17.93
C ALA A 51 -2.80 -3.32 -16.83
N LEU A 52 -3.10 -2.97 -15.59
CA LEU A 52 -2.73 -3.75 -14.41
C LEU A 52 -3.90 -4.55 -13.84
N LYS A 53 -5.13 -4.19 -14.23
CA LYS A 53 -6.31 -4.98 -13.88
C LYS A 53 -6.15 -6.41 -14.39
N GLY A 54 -6.44 -7.37 -13.53
CA GLY A 54 -6.33 -8.77 -13.91
C GLY A 54 -4.91 -9.26 -14.15
N SER A 55 -3.90 -8.57 -13.59
CA SER A 55 -2.50 -8.98 -13.72
C SER A 55 -2.30 -10.44 -13.29
N ALA A 56 -1.56 -11.20 -14.08
CA ALA A 56 -1.19 -12.57 -13.76
C ALA A 56 -0.05 -12.67 -12.73
N LEU A 57 0.63 -11.57 -12.46
CA LEU A 57 1.71 -11.54 -11.47
C LEU A 57 1.15 -11.68 -10.05
N SER A 58 1.87 -12.41 -9.20
CA SER A 58 1.54 -12.50 -7.78
C SER A 58 1.93 -11.22 -7.04
N VAL A 59 1.42 -11.04 -5.82
CA VAL A 59 1.84 -9.93 -4.95
C VAL A 59 3.36 -9.91 -4.78
N ASP A 60 3.99 -11.06 -4.55
CA ASP A 60 5.43 -11.15 -4.37
C ASP A 60 6.20 -10.75 -5.63
N GLN A 61 5.74 -11.17 -6.80
CA GLN A 61 6.35 -10.80 -8.07
C GLN A 61 6.26 -9.29 -8.33
N ILE A 62 5.11 -8.69 -8.07
CA ILE A 62 4.92 -7.24 -8.21
C ILE A 62 5.79 -6.50 -7.21
N THR A 63 5.82 -6.95 -5.95
CA THR A 63 6.66 -6.37 -4.90
C THR A 63 8.13 -6.36 -5.30
N ASP A 64 8.63 -7.48 -5.79
CA ASP A 64 10.02 -7.61 -6.23
C ASP A 64 10.31 -6.69 -7.43
N LEU A 65 9.40 -6.63 -8.40
CA LEU A 65 9.55 -5.75 -9.54
C LEU A 65 9.68 -4.29 -9.13
N LEU A 66 8.85 -3.84 -8.20
CA LEU A 66 8.87 -2.46 -7.70
C LEU A 66 10.12 -2.17 -6.85
N ALA A 67 10.54 -3.11 -6.03
CA ALA A 67 11.65 -2.92 -5.09
C ALA A 67 13.03 -3.08 -5.73
N LYS A 68 13.15 -3.94 -6.74
CA LYS A 68 14.43 -4.31 -7.35
C LYS A 68 14.52 -3.96 -8.83
N GLY A 69 13.38 -3.91 -9.52
CA GLY A 69 13.34 -3.80 -10.96
C GLY A 69 13.64 -5.12 -11.67
N ASP A 70 13.55 -5.09 -12.99
CA ASP A 70 13.86 -6.23 -13.86
C ASP A 70 14.44 -5.69 -15.16
N GLU A 71 15.70 -5.98 -15.43
CA GLU A 71 16.40 -5.50 -16.63
C GLU A 71 15.76 -5.95 -17.94
N ALA A 72 14.98 -7.04 -17.90
CA ALA A 72 14.23 -7.52 -19.07
C ALA A 72 13.01 -6.67 -19.38
N LYS A 73 12.59 -5.81 -18.45
CA LYS A 73 11.44 -4.91 -18.65
C LYS A 73 11.88 -3.61 -19.29
N LYS A 74 10.90 -2.83 -19.76
CA LYS A 74 11.13 -1.47 -20.24
C LYS A 74 11.19 -0.50 -19.07
N ALA A 75 11.83 0.65 -19.28
CA ALA A 75 11.83 1.72 -18.28
C ALA A 75 10.38 2.12 -17.92
N PRO A 76 10.07 2.47 -16.67
CA PRO A 76 10.97 2.59 -15.53
C PRO A 76 11.24 1.28 -14.77
N HIS A 77 10.70 0.15 -15.20
CA HIS A 77 10.74 -1.12 -14.47
C HIS A 77 12.06 -1.89 -14.59
N LYS A 78 13.02 -1.37 -15.33
CA LYS A 78 14.38 -1.94 -15.36
C LYS A 78 15.10 -1.84 -14.03
N LYS A 79 14.73 -0.87 -13.22
CA LYS A 79 15.31 -0.60 -11.90
C LYS A 79 14.21 -0.49 -10.86
N ALA A 80 14.59 -0.45 -9.60
CA ALA A 80 13.67 -0.16 -8.52
C ALA A 80 12.97 1.18 -8.76
N ILE A 81 11.68 1.24 -8.43
CA ILE A 81 10.90 2.48 -8.52
C ILE A 81 11.28 3.38 -7.33
N SER A 82 11.75 4.58 -7.63
CA SER A 82 12.14 5.55 -6.61
C SER A 82 10.96 5.88 -5.68
N GLY A 83 11.21 5.81 -4.37
CA GLY A 83 10.20 6.10 -3.36
C GLY A 83 9.19 4.98 -3.13
N VAL A 84 9.36 3.83 -3.78
CA VAL A 84 8.49 2.67 -3.60
C VAL A 84 9.34 1.45 -3.28
N ALA A 85 9.54 1.16 -2.02
CA ALA A 85 10.34 0.04 -1.56
C ALA A 85 9.78 -0.53 -0.26
N GLY A 86 10.14 -1.76 0.08
CA GLY A 86 9.72 -2.40 1.32
C GLY A 86 8.20 -2.50 1.45
N ASP A 87 7.67 -1.94 2.53
CA ASP A 87 6.23 -1.99 2.82
C ASP A 87 5.39 -1.25 1.78
N ASP A 88 5.91 -0.17 1.21
CA ASP A 88 5.22 0.57 0.15
C ASP A 88 5.06 -0.28 -1.10
N ALA A 89 6.09 -0.99 -1.51
CA ALA A 89 6.04 -1.88 -2.67
C ALA A 89 5.01 -2.99 -2.47
N LYS A 90 4.99 -3.59 -1.29
CA LYS A 90 4.01 -4.62 -0.95
C LYS A 90 2.59 -4.07 -0.94
N ALA A 91 2.39 -2.90 -0.34
CA ALA A 91 1.07 -2.26 -0.29
C ALA A 91 0.54 -1.93 -1.69
N VAL A 92 1.40 -1.42 -2.58
CA VAL A 92 1.05 -1.17 -3.99
C VAL A 92 0.71 -2.48 -4.70
N ALA A 93 1.50 -3.53 -4.48
CA ALA A 93 1.24 -4.84 -5.09
C ALA A 93 -0.11 -5.40 -4.68
N GLU A 94 -0.45 -5.33 -3.40
CA GLU A 94 -1.75 -5.75 -2.88
C GLU A 94 -2.89 -4.91 -3.48
N TYR A 95 -2.69 -3.60 -3.58
CA TYR A 95 -3.67 -2.71 -4.22
C TYR A 95 -3.89 -3.09 -5.68
N VAL A 96 -2.83 -3.29 -6.45
CA VAL A 96 -2.92 -3.69 -7.86
C VAL A 96 -3.69 -5.00 -8.01
N LYS A 97 -3.43 -5.98 -7.15
CA LYS A 97 -4.15 -7.27 -7.19
C LYS A 97 -5.61 -7.14 -6.80
N SER A 98 -5.99 -6.09 -6.12
CA SER A 98 -7.39 -5.80 -5.75
C SER A 98 -8.19 -5.14 -6.88
N LEU A 99 -7.53 -4.62 -7.90
CA LEU A 99 -8.18 -3.97 -9.04
C LEU A 99 -8.94 -4.97 -9.90
N LYS A 100 -10.16 -4.65 -10.25
CA LYS A 100 -11.05 -5.50 -11.04
C LYS A 100 -11.60 -4.76 -12.26
#